data_7436c3e0d27dadf7bb82aabc47e2bb7f
#
_entry.id   7436c3e0d27dadf7bb82aabc47e2bb7f
#
_cell.length_a   1.000
_cell.length_b   1.000
_cell.length_c   1.000
_cell.angle_alpha   90.00
_cell.angle_beta   90.00
_cell.angle_gamma   90.00
#
_symmetry.space_group_name_H-M   'P 1'
#
loop_
_entity.id
_entity.type
_entity.pdbx_description
1 polymer ?
#
loop_
_entity_poly.entity_id
_entity_poly.type
_entity_poly.pdbx_seq_one_letter_code
_entity_poly.pdbx_strand_id
1 'polypeptide(L)'
;GRVRHLWWPVIGPAVLCAASLSFLFSFTSFALVKWLTPFNHTLESLMASYGGSAGIHDYRVDTSEIVLSASLVQFIILLAALYLTSALQRRHSSRFALVSEHTSTTSRGPPPMKARMTVYAGLVFAISPMLAALTASFRVRQSNSSGTSYGWSMAGWNSAWSGDLSTLSIVDALTNSLLFACATLVIALPMGWLLASTIRSLEINKHPHFARALDLATLLPLAISAVMVGLGILLGVLKTMPSLFQWDYLPVVPHVILTVPFVVRVMLPAMRSVEPKWKEQAQILGLSPLRTWYHGYFSFVRGPAVVASSLTMAFSLGEFGASWLLVRAGSWDTLSVLVDTLMSRPKFDPLVQPTAMAAATVLMLLTFVLFFIAERFRPEGDGGGF
;
A
#
# COMPACT_ATOMS: atom_id res chain seq x y z
N GLY A 1 34.58 16.52 3.73
CA GLY A 1 34.16 16.39 2.36
C GLY A 1 32.78 16.98 2.05
N ARG A 2 32.63 17.47 0.83
CA ARG A 2 31.39 18.11 0.32
C ARG A 2 30.11 17.30 0.57
N VAL A 3 30.19 15.96 0.50
CA VAL A 3 29.04 15.06 0.72
C VAL A 3 28.50 15.20 2.16
N ARG A 4 29.38 15.17 3.17
CA ARG A 4 28.96 15.18 4.58
C ARG A 4 28.45 16.53 5.06
N HIS A 5 29.00 17.64 4.57
CA HIS A 5 28.69 18.98 5.07
C HIS A 5 27.69 19.75 4.20
N LEU A 6 27.56 19.42 2.91
CA LEU A 6 26.68 20.11 1.97
C LEU A 6 25.47 19.26 1.55
N TRP A 7 25.69 18.03 1.08
CA TRP A 7 24.64 17.18 0.53
C TRP A 7 23.83 16.46 1.60
N TRP A 8 24.52 15.89 2.61
CA TRP A 8 23.85 15.11 3.65
C TRP A 8 22.80 15.90 4.44
N PRO A 9 23.04 17.14 4.87
CA PRO A 9 22.03 17.95 5.54
C PRO A 9 20.77 18.16 4.68
N VAL A 10 20.92 18.29 3.35
CA VAL A 10 19.81 18.57 2.41
C VAL A 10 19.04 17.30 2.07
N ILE A 11 19.77 16.23 1.69
CA ILE A 11 19.16 14.97 1.20
C ILE A 11 18.86 14.01 2.35
N GLY A 12 19.55 14.13 3.48
CA GLY A 12 19.47 13.21 4.61
C GLY A 12 18.05 12.95 5.12
N PRO A 13 17.20 13.95 5.31
CA PRO A 13 15.81 13.74 5.74
C PRO A 13 15.00 12.89 4.75
N ALA A 14 15.15 13.14 3.45
CA ALA A 14 14.48 12.37 2.41
C ALA A 14 14.99 10.92 2.36
N VAL A 15 16.32 10.73 2.48
CA VAL A 15 16.93 9.40 2.53
C VAL A 15 16.48 8.63 3.77
N LEU A 16 16.42 9.28 4.93
CA LEU A 16 15.94 8.66 6.17
C LEU A 16 14.45 8.28 6.08
N CYS A 17 13.64 9.13 5.45
CA CYS A 17 12.24 8.82 5.19
C CYS A 17 12.09 7.60 4.28
N ALA A 18 12.78 7.60 3.14
CA ALA A 18 12.79 6.48 2.20
C ALA A 18 13.29 5.19 2.85
N ALA A 19 14.38 5.26 3.61
CA ALA A 19 14.95 4.10 4.30
C ALA A 19 13.99 3.51 5.33
N SER A 20 13.28 4.36 6.09
CA SER A 20 12.34 3.84 7.08
C SER A 20 11.06 3.28 6.44
N LEU A 21 10.55 3.87 5.38
CA LEU A 21 9.44 3.29 4.63
C LEU A 21 9.85 1.95 4.02
N SER A 22 11.05 1.87 3.43
CA SER A 22 11.60 0.61 2.90
C SER A 22 11.76 -0.43 4.00
N PHE A 23 12.23 -0.04 5.19
CA PHE A 23 12.33 -0.93 6.34
C PHE A 23 10.95 -1.43 6.77
N LEU A 24 9.96 -0.54 6.93
CA LEU A 24 8.60 -0.90 7.31
C LEU A 24 8.00 -1.91 6.33
N PHE A 25 8.01 -1.62 5.03
CA PHE A 25 7.45 -2.51 4.01
C PHE A 25 8.23 -3.83 3.88
N SER A 26 9.55 -3.81 4.04
CA SER A 26 10.36 -5.02 3.99
C SER A 26 10.12 -5.90 5.22
N PHE A 27 10.03 -5.29 6.40
CA PHE A 27 9.83 -6.00 7.66
C PHE A 27 8.43 -6.61 7.78
N THR A 28 7.41 -5.96 7.19
CA THR A 28 6.02 -6.45 7.14
C THR A 28 5.72 -7.25 5.86
N SER A 29 6.73 -7.64 5.10
CA SER A 29 6.53 -8.35 3.84
C SER A 29 6.27 -9.83 4.07
N PHE A 30 5.00 -10.24 4.00
CA PHE A 30 4.57 -11.63 4.08
C PHE A 30 4.69 -12.36 2.74
N ALA A 31 4.09 -11.80 1.69
CA ALA A 31 3.97 -12.47 0.38
C ALA A 31 5.33 -12.81 -0.24
N LEU A 32 6.29 -11.86 -0.20
CA LEU A 32 7.62 -12.07 -0.76
C LEU A 32 8.38 -13.17 -0.01
N VAL A 33 8.31 -13.17 1.32
CA VAL A 33 9.00 -14.19 2.13
C VAL A 33 8.39 -15.56 1.92
N LYS A 34 7.07 -15.66 1.89
CA LYS A 34 6.35 -16.92 1.65
C LYS A 34 6.82 -17.60 0.35
N TRP A 35 7.07 -16.80 -0.71
CA TRP A 35 7.42 -17.35 -2.02
C TRP A 35 8.90 -17.46 -2.30
N LEU A 36 9.73 -16.52 -1.80
CA LEU A 36 11.17 -16.52 -2.07
C LEU A 36 11.96 -17.37 -1.08
N THR A 37 11.50 -17.47 0.16
CA THR A 37 12.21 -18.19 1.24
C THR A 37 11.26 -19.10 2.03
N PRO A 38 10.65 -20.10 1.41
CA PRO A 38 9.61 -20.93 2.06
C PRO A 38 10.13 -21.73 3.27
N PHE A 39 11.43 -21.91 3.40
CA PHE A 39 12.07 -22.63 4.52
C PHE A 39 12.53 -21.74 5.66
N ASN A 40 12.55 -20.41 5.47
CA ASN A 40 12.97 -19.46 6.48
C ASN A 40 11.77 -18.66 6.97
N HIS A 41 11.54 -18.66 8.27
CA HIS A 41 10.41 -17.93 8.85
C HIS A 41 10.86 -16.53 9.30
N THR A 42 10.12 -15.53 8.84
CA THR A 42 10.10 -14.19 9.46
C THR A 42 8.97 -14.14 10.48
N LEU A 43 8.90 -13.07 11.30
CA LEU A 43 7.79 -12.89 12.22
C LEU A 43 6.43 -12.92 11.51
N GLU A 44 6.34 -12.31 10.33
CA GLU A 44 5.12 -12.32 9.49
C GLU A 44 4.73 -13.72 9.02
N SER A 45 5.67 -14.45 8.44
CA SER A 45 5.38 -15.80 7.94
C SER A 45 5.13 -16.79 9.07
N LEU A 46 5.76 -16.59 10.23
CA LEU A 46 5.52 -17.38 11.43
C LEU A 46 4.09 -17.12 11.96
N MET A 47 3.70 -15.87 12.11
CA MET A 47 2.33 -15.52 12.52
C MET A 47 1.28 -16.08 11.55
N ALA A 48 1.51 -15.94 10.24
CA ALA A 48 0.59 -16.44 9.23
C ALA A 48 0.49 -17.97 9.24
N SER A 49 1.62 -18.69 9.42
CA SER A 49 1.63 -20.15 9.44
C SER A 49 0.93 -20.71 10.68
N TYR A 50 1.18 -20.16 11.85
CA TYR A 50 0.52 -20.59 13.09
C TYR A 50 -0.93 -20.08 13.19
N GLY A 51 -1.22 -18.85 12.77
CA GLY A 51 -2.56 -18.28 12.81
C GLY A 51 -3.47 -18.80 11.70
N GLY A 52 -2.95 -19.03 10.50
CA GLY A 52 -3.69 -19.54 9.35
C GLY A 52 -3.92 -21.06 9.39
N SER A 53 -2.98 -21.83 9.96
CA SER A 53 -3.13 -23.27 10.17
C SER A 53 -4.02 -23.61 11.34
N ALA A 54 -4.21 -22.68 12.28
CA ALA A 54 -5.25 -22.74 13.29
C ALA A 54 -6.64 -22.55 12.65
N GLY A 55 -6.88 -23.28 11.53
CA GLY A 55 -8.20 -23.36 10.92
C GLY A 55 -9.23 -23.58 12.03
N ILE A 56 -10.45 -23.19 11.79
CA ILE A 56 -11.60 -23.11 12.70
C ILE A 56 -11.75 -24.34 13.64
N HIS A 57 -10.97 -25.40 13.45
CA HIS A 57 -11.07 -26.67 14.16
C HIS A 57 -9.96 -26.97 15.19
N ASP A 58 -8.81 -26.27 15.19
CA ASP A 58 -7.71 -26.60 16.10
C ASP A 58 -7.18 -25.34 16.81
N TYR A 59 -8.01 -24.77 17.67
CA TYR A 59 -7.63 -23.72 18.61
C TYR A 59 -6.80 -24.30 19.76
N ARG A 60 -5.54 -24.59 19.52
CA ARG A 60 -4.59 -24.80 20.59
C ARG A 60 -4.23 -23.46 21.23
N VAL A 61 -4.36 -23.38 22.55
CA VAL A 61 -4.00 -22.18 23.33
C VAL A 61 -2.56 -21.73 23.02
N ASP A 62 -1.65 -22.68 22.80
CA ASP A 62 -0.25 -22.47 22.50
C ASP A 62 -0.02 -21.70 21.19
N THR A 63 -0.83 -21.93 20.15
CA THR A 63 -0.67 -21.23 18.87
C THR A 63 -1.07 -19.76 18.94
N SER A 64 -2.10 -19.44 19.76
CA SER A 64 -2.52 -18.06 19.97
C SER A 64 -1.48 -17.27 20.78
N GLU A 65 -0.81 -17.89 21.74
CA GLU A 65 0.26 -17.26 22.52
C GLU A 65 1.49 -16.95 21.67
N ILE A 66 1.90 -17.87 20.79
CA ILE A 66 3.00 -17.65 19.84
C ILE A 66 2.66 -16.48 18.90
N VAL A 67 1.46 -16.47 18.33
CA VAL A 67 1.02 -15.40 17.43
C VAL A 67 0.96 -14.05 18.14
N LEU A 68 0.41 -14.01 19.35
CA LEU A 68 0.31 -12.78 20.15
C LEU A 68 1.69 -12.26 20.55
N SER A 69 2.59 -13.13 21.01
CA SER A 69 3.95 -12.73 21.38
C SER A 69 4.77 -12.23 20.17
N ALA A 70 4.68 -12.92 19.04
CA ALA A 70 5.32 -12.48 17.80
C ALA A 70 4.75 -11.14 17.32
N SER A 71 3.43 -10.96 17.39
CA SER A 71 2.75 -9.71 17.04
C SER A 71 3.20 -8.55 17.95
N LEU A 72 3.33 -8.79 19.25
CA LEU A 72 3.77 -7.78 20.21
C LEU A 72 5.23 -7.36 19.93
N VAL A 73 6.13 -8.31 19.72
CA VAL A 73 7.53 -8.03 19.38
C VAL A 73 7.62 -7.22 18.10
N GLN A 74 6.89 -7.62 17.07
CA GLN A 74 6.85 -6.91 15.79
C GLN A 74 6.30 -5.49 15.95
N PHE A 75 5.21 -5.32 16.66
CA PHE A 75 4.61 -4.01 16.93
C PHE A 75 5.58 -3.07 17.64
N ILE A 76 6.30 -3.56 18.66
CA ILE A 76 7.30 -2.75 19.38
C ILE A 76 8.43 -2.32 18.45
N ILE A 77 8.95 -3.22 17.61
CA ILE A 77 10.02 -2.90 16.65
C ILE A 77 9.56 -1.84 15.65
N LEU A 78 8.35 -2.01 15.07
CA LEU A 78 7.81 -1.09 14.09
C LEU A 78 7.49 0.28 14.71
N LEU A 79 6.93 0.31 15.92
CA LEU A 79 6.66 1.53 16.67
C LEU A 79 7.96 2.29 16.98
N ALA A 80 9.01 1.58 17.41
CA ALA A 80 10.32 2.16 17.66
C ALA A 80 10.93 2.73 16.37
N ALA A 81 10.83 2.01 15.25
CA ALA A 81 11.30 2.47 13.94
C ALA A 81 10.57 3.74 13.49
N LEU A 82 9.24 3.78 13.60
CA LEU A 82 8.43 4.96 13.28
C LEU A 82 8.77 6.15 14.17
N TYR A 83 8.92 5.93 15.48
CA TYR A 83 9.29 6.97 16.42
C TYR A 83 10.68 7.55 16.11
N LEU A 84 11.67 6.68 15.90
CA LEU A 84 13.03 7.09 15.54
C LEU A 84 13.05 7.90 14.26
N THR A 85 12.34 7.46 13.24
CA THR A 85 12.24 8.16 11.95
C THR A 85 11.60 9.52 12.12
N SER A 86 10.48 9.59 12.82
CA SER A 86 9.78 10.86 13.07
C SER A 86 10.62 11.83 13.91
N ALA A 87 11.41 11.32 14.83
CA ALA A 87 12.34 12.13 15.63
C ALA A 87 13.51 12.66 14.79
N LEU A 88 14.09 11.82 13.91
CA LEU A 88 15.16 12.21 13.01
C LEU A 88 14.68 13.23 11.97
N GLN A 89 13.52 13.03 11.37
CA GLN A 89 12.92 13.97 10.42
C GLN A 89 12.71 15.35 11.05
N ARG A 90 12.15 15.40 12.27
CA ARG A 90 11.92 16.68 12.97
C ARG A 90 13.21 17.44 13.27
N ARG A 91 14.29 16.75 13.64
CA ARG A 91 15.60 17.38 13.89
C ARG A 91 16.20 17.99 12.63
N HIS A 92 15.87 17.44 11.45
CA HIS A 92 16.41 17.93 10.19
C HIS A 92 15.50 18.96 9.50
N SER A 93 14.17 18.82 9.53
CA SER A 93 13.24 19.75 8.87
C SER A 93 13.28 21.16 9.45
N SER A 94 13.53 21.31 10.77
CA SER A 94 13.65 22.63 11.41
C SER A 94 14.83 23.47 10.92
N ARG A 95 15.83 22.85 10.28
CA ARG A 95 17.01 23.54 9.73
C ARG A 95 16.80 24.08 8.31
N PHE A 96 15.78 23.63 7.59
CA PHE A 96 15.57 23.92 6.17
C PHE A 96 14.38 24.83 5.86
N ALA A 97 13.53 25.14 6.83
CA ALA A 97 12.42 26.08 6.64
C ALA A 97 12.86 27.50 6.20
N LEU A 98 14.15 27.81 6.34
CA LEU A 98 14.72 29.12 6.01
C LEU A 98 15.30 29.21 4.58
N VAL A 99 15.36 28.12 3.81
CA VAL A 99 16.03 28.10 2.50
C VAL A 99 15.06 28.04 1.32
N SER A 100 13.76 27.88 1.58
CA SER A 100 12.76 27.60 0.55
C SER A 100 12.29 28.80 -0.29
N GLU A 101 12.66 30.02 0.04
CA GLU A 101 12.03 31.19 -0.61
C GLU A 101 12.74 31.72 -1.88
N HIS A 102 13.95 31.28 -2.21
CA HIS A 102 14.66 31.84 -3.38
C HIS A 102 15.44 30.76 -4.18
N THR A 103 14.75 29.81 -4.76
CA THR A 103 15.34 29.05 -5.88
C THR A 103 14.92 29.66 -7.20
N SER A 104 15.70 30.64 -7.66
CA SER A 104 15.73 31.00 -9.07
C SER A 104 16.06 29.73 -9.89
N THR A 105 15.16 29.35 -10.76
CA THR A 105 15.37 28.30 -11.77
C THR A 105 16.44 28.75 -12.74
N THR A 106 17.70 28.74 -12.33
CA THR A 106 18.80 28.80 -13.27
C THR A 106 18.80 27.48 -14.05
N SER A 107 18.46 27.57 -15.32
CA SER A 107 18.55 26.49 -16.30
C SER A 107 19.93 25.82 -16.20
N ARG A 108 19.99 24.72 -15.44
CA ARG A 108 21.18 23.86 -15.43
C ARG A 108 21.19 23.06 -16.73
N GLY A 109 22.33 23.02 -17.39
CA GLY A 109 22.54 22.14 -18.55
C GLY A 109 22.16 20.69 -18.26
N PRO A 110 22.06 19.84 -19.29
CA PRO A 110 21.62 18.46 -19.15
C PRO A 110 22.45 17.71 -18.09
N PRO A 111 21.82 16.82 -17.28
CA PRO A 111 22.52 16.09 -16.22
C PRO A 111 23.68 15.26 -16.80
N PRO A 112 24.78 15.08 -16.06
CA PRO A 112 25.96 14.36 -16.54
C PRO A 112 25.58 12.91 -16.89
N MET A 113 26.26 12.35 -17.90
CA MET A 113 25.96 11.01 -18.45
C MET A 113 25.92 9.92 -17.37
N LYS A 114 26.81 9.99 -16.36
CA LYS A 114 26.80 9.05 -15.22
C LYS A 114 25.48 9.09 -14.45
N ALA A 115 24.92 10.27 -14.18
CA ALA A 115 23.63 10.40 -13.50
C ALA A 115 22.49 9.81 -14.33
N ARG A 116 22.48 10.04 -15.65
CA ARG A 116 21.51 9.43 -16.56
C ARG A 116 21.60 7.90 -16.54
N MET A 117 22.82 7.35 -16.64
CA MET A 117 23.02 5.90 -16.59
C MET A 117 22.54 5.30 -15.26
N THR A 118 22.79 5.96 -14.12
CA THR A 118 22.28 5.50 -12.83
C THR A 118 20.75 5.48 -12.78
N VAL A 119 20.10 6.51 -13.32
CA VAL A 119 18.62 6.57 -13.40
C VAL A 119 18.09 5.46 -14.30
N TYR A 120 18.68 5.27 -15.50
CA TYR A 120 18.25 4.20 -16.40
C TYR A 120 18.48 2.81 -15.81
N ALA A 121 19.61 2.58 -15.14
CA ALA A 121 19.88 1.31 -14.47
C ALA A 121 18.85 1.04 -13.35
N GLY A 122 18.51 2.04 -12.55
CA GLY A 122 17.47 1.95 -11.54
C GLY A 122 16.09 1.66 -12.15
N LEU A 123 15.75 2.32 -13.25
CA LEU A 123 14.50 2.11 -13.96
C LEU A 123 14.41 0.68 -14.55
N VAL A 124 15.46 0.21 -15.21
CA VAL A 124 15.53 -1.16 -15.73
C VAL A 124 15.41 -2.19 -14.61
N PHE A 125 16.09 -1.97 -13.48
CA PHE A 125 15.99 -2.83 -12.31
C PHE A 125 14.55 -2.86 -11.75
N ALA A 126 13.89 -1.71 -11.65
CA ALA A 126 12.51 -1.63 -11.15
C ALA A 126 11.48 -2.28 -12.10
N ILE A 127 11.68 -2.17 -13.41
CA ILE A 127 10.74 -2.70 -14.42
C ILE A 127 11.01 -4.19 -14.70
N SER A 128 12.23 -4.69 -14.49
CA SER A 128 12.62 -6.06 -14.85
C SER A 128 11.72 -7.15 -14.26
N PRO A 129 11.27 -7.12 -12.98
CA PRO A 129 10.36 -8.13 -12.44
C PRO A 129 8.98 -8.09 -13.12
N MET A 130 8.52 -6.90 -13.49
CA MET A 130 7.25 -6.71 -14.18
C MET A 130 7.28 -7.34 -15.58
N LEU A 131 8.35 -7.10 -16.32
CA LEU A 131 8.58 -7.72 -17.62
C LEU A 131 8.78 -9.23 -17.51
N ALA A 132 9.43 -9.70 -16.45
CA ALA A 132 9.58 -11.13 -16.19
C ALA A 132 8.22 -11.80 -15.94
N ALA A 133 7.34 -11.21 -15.14
CA ALA A 133 5.99 -11.72 -14.91
C ALA A 133 5.17 -11.75 -16.21
N LEU A 134 5.20 -10.64 -16.97
CA LEU A 134 4.53 -10.55 -18.26
C LEU A 134 5.03 -11.62 -19.25
N THR A 135 6.34 -11.77 -19.41
CA THR A 135 6.90 -12.80 -20.32
C THR A 135 6.61 -14.21 -19.83
N ALA A 136 6.63 -14.44 -18.50
CA ALA A 136 6.32 -15.74 -17.91
C ALA A 136 4.85 -16.15 -18.13
N SER A 137 3.93 -15.21 -18.26
CA SER A 137 2.51 -15.48 -18.53
C SER A 137 2.27 -16.12 -19.91
N PHE A 138 3.21 -15.96 -20.85
CA PHE A 138 3.15 -16.56 -22.20
C PHE A 138 4.06 -17.78 -22.35
N ARG A 139 4.89 -18.12 -21.35
CA ARG A 139 5.86 -19.21 -21.45
C ARG A 139 5.30 -20.47 -20.81
N VAL A 140 5.00 -21.47 -21.64
CA VAL A 140 4.52 -22.80 -21.21
C VAL A 140 5.66 -23.78 -21.25
N ARG A 141 5.83 -24.55 -20.17
CA ARG A 141 6.82 -25.63 -20.08
C ARG A 141 6.34 -26.81 -20.94
N GLN A 142 7.19 -27.25 -21.85
CA GLN A 142 7.00 -28.43 -22.67
C GLN A 142 8.05 -29.47 -22.26
N SER A 143 7.59 -30.63 -21.82
CA SER A 143 8.47 -31.75 -21.47
C SER A 143 8.49 -32.73 -22.64
N ASN A 144 9.63 -32.87 -23.32
CA ASN A 144 9.86 -33.78 -24.41
C ASN A 144 10.86 -34.86 -23.95
N SER A 145 10.97 -35.95 -24.70
CA SER A 145 11.93 -37.04 -24.46
C SER A 145 13.40 -36.58 -24.43
N SER A 146 13.69 -35.42 -25.02
CA SER A 146 15.03 -34.81 -25.08
C SER A 146 15.29 -33.76 -23.96
N GLY A 147 14.32 -33.50 -23.08
CA GLY A 147 14.44 -32.53 -21.97
C GLY A 147 13.28 -31.55 -21.84
N THR A 148 13.47 -30.57 -21.00
CA THR A 148 12.48 -29.51 -20.75
C THR A 148 12.77 -28.29 -21.66
N SER A 149 11.81 -27.95 -22.50
CA SER A 149 11.82 -26.72 -23.32
C SER A 149 10.68 -25.78 -22.90
N TYR A 150 10.74 -24.52 -23.35
CA TYR A 150 9.68 -23.54 -23.12
C TYR A 150 9.18 -23.00 -24.46
N GLY A 151 7.88 -23.14 -24.69
CA GLY A 151 7.20 -22.58 -25.86
C GLY A 151 6.40 -21.32 -25.49
N TRP A 152 6.22 -20.45 -26.49
CA TRP A 152 5.31 -19.28 -26.37
C TRP A 152 3.89 -19.72 -26.68
N SER A 153 2.93 -19.47 -25.77
CA SER A 153 1.54 -19.88 -25.93
C SER A 153 0.61 -18.98 -25.15
N MET A 154 -0.61 -18.80 -25.65
CA MET A 154 -1.71 -18.13 -24.92
C MET A 154 -2.46 -19.08 -23.97
N ALA A 155 -2.04 -20.33 -23.86
CA ALA A 155 -2.77 -21.35 -23.07
C ALA A 155 -2.93 -20.95 -21.60
N GLY A 156 -1.91 -20.30 -20.98
CA GLY A 156 -2.00 -19.77 -19.63
C GLY A 156 -3.08 -18.69 -19.47
N TRP A 157 -3.21 -17.81 -20.44
CA TRP A 157 -4.26 -16.78 -20.47
C TRP A 157 -5.65 -17.41 -20.66
N ASN A 158 -5.79 -18.35 -21.58
CA ASN A 158 -7.06 -19.06 -21.79
C ASN A 158 -7.50 -19.78 -20.51
N SER A 159 -6.58 -20.50 -19.86
CA SER A 159 -6.85 -21.16 -18.58
C SER A 159 -7.19 -20.18 -17.46
N ALA A 160 -6.59 -18.99 -17.44
CA ALA A 160 -6.92 -17.93 -16.48
C ALA A 160 -8.35 -17.38 -16.70
N TRP A 161 -8.77 -17.25 -17.96
CA TRP A 161 -10.13 -16.79 -18.30
C TRP A 161 -11.19 -17.86 -18.04
N SER A 162 -10.92 -19.12 -18.36
CA SER A 162 -11.86 -20.22 -18.15
C SER A 162 -12.00 -20.64 -16.68
N GLY A 163 -10.94 -20.42 -15.87
CA GLY A 163 -10.90 -20.86 -14.48
C GLY A 163 -10.63 -22.36 -14.30
N ASP A 164 -10.17 -23.08 -15.34
CA ASP A 164 -9.99 -24.54 -15.32
C ASP A 164 -9.02 -25.03 -14.24
N LEU A 165 -8.04 -24.20 -13.88
CA LEU A 165 -7.03 -24.50 -12.86
C LEU A 165 -7.34 -23.90 -11.49
N SER A 166 -8.47 -23.23 -11.30
CA SER A 166 -8.82 -22.57 -10.04
C SER A 166 -10.33 -22.66 -9.81
N THR A 167 -10.75 -22.36 -8.59
CA THR A 167 -12.17 -22.29 -8.23
C THR A 167 -12.88 -21.08 -8.83
N LEU A 168 -12.10 -20.06 -9.23
CA LEU A 168 -12.59 -18.81 -9.81
C LEU A 168 -11.82 -18.48 -11.09
N SER A 169 -12.52 -17.88 -12.05
CA SER A 169 -11.88 -17.26 -13.20
C SER A 169 -11.17 -15.96 -12.81
N ILE A 170 -10.27 -15.51 -13.68
CA ILE A 170 -9.58 -14.22 -13.49
C ILE A 170 -10.59 -13.04 -13.44
N VAL A 171 -11.72 -13.16 -14.15
CA VAL A 171 -12.77 -12.14 -14.19
C VAL A 171 -13.48 -12.04 -12.85
N ASP A 172 -13.80 -13.18 -12.24
CA ASP A 172 -14.44 -13.22 -10.92
C ASP A 172 -13.51 -12.65 -9.85
N ALA A 173 -12.24 -13.07 -9.84
CA ALA A 173 -11.23 -12.58 -8.92
C ALA A 173 -10.94 -11.06 -9.12
N LEU A 174 -10.95 -10.58 -10.37
CA LEU A 174 -10.84 -9.15 -10.69
C LEU A 174 -12.04 -8.36 -10.15
N THR A 175 -13.24 -8.89 -10.37
CA THR A 175 -14.49 -8.28 -9.89
C THR A 175 -14.49 -8.17 -8.37
N ASN A 176 -14.11 -9.24 -7.66
CA ASN A 176 -13.96 -9.25 -6.20
C ASN A 176 -12.93 -8.22 -5.72
N SER A 177 -11.76 -8.18 -6.38
CA SER A 177 -10.70 -7.21 -6.05
C SER A 177 -11.17 -5.76 -6.22
N LEU A 178 -11.85 -5.46 -7.33
CA LEU A 178 -12.39 -4.12 -7.59
C LEU A 178 -13.51 -3.77 -6.60
N LEU A 179 -14.36 -4.71 -6.25
CA LEU A 179 -15.45 -4.55 -5.29
C LEU A 179 -14.90 -4.21 -3.91
N PHE A 180 -13.90 -4.94 -3.44
CA PHE A 180 -13.22 -4.65 -2.16
C PHE A 180 -12.47 -3.32 -2.21
N ALA A 181 -11.78 -3.01 -3.30
CA ALA A 181 -11.09 -1.73 -3.46
C ALA A 181 -12.06 -0.54 -3.48
N CYS A 182 -13.18 -0.65 -4.18
CA CYS A 182 -14.23 0.38 -4.19
C CYS A 182 -14.89 0.54 -2.81
N ALA A 183 -15.23 -0.56 -2.14
CA ALA A 183 -15.80 -0.52 -0.79
C ALA A 183 -14.81 0.11 0.20
N THR A 184 -13.53 -0.26 0.11
CA THR A 184 -12.47 0.36 0.90
C THR A 184 -12.38 1.86 0.64
N LEU A 185 -12.41 2.29 -0.62
CA LEU A 185 -12.34 3.70 -1.01
C LEU A 185 -13.50 4.50 -0.44
N VAL A 186 -14.73 3.97 -0.56
CA VAL A 186 -15.96 4.64 -0.08
C VAL A 186 -15.91 4.88 1.43
N ILE A 187 -15.21 4.05 2.19
CA ILE A 187 -15.08 4.19 3.64
C ILE A 187 -13.81 4.95 4.01
N ALA A 188 -12.66 4.57 3.46
CA ALA A 188 -11.36 5.10 3.87
C ALA A 188 -11.16 6.57 3.47
N LEU A 189 -11.66 6.98 2.29
CA LEU A 189 -11.50 8.37 1.84
C LEU A 189 -12.26 9.36 2.73
N PRO A 190 -13.55 9.19 3.05
CA PRO A 190 -14.24 10.05 3.99
C PRO A 190 -13.64 10.02 5.40
N MET A 191 -13.27 8.83 5.91
CA MET A 191 -12.64 8.71 7.23
C MET A 191 -11.32 9.47 7.30
N GLY A 192 -10.43 9.25 6.33
CA GLY A 192 -9.15 9.94 6.26
C GLY A 192 -9.30 11.45 6.05
N TRP A 193 -10.28 11.87 5.25
CA TRP A 193 -10.65 13.27 5.08
C TRP A 193 -11.11 13.91 6.39
N LEU A 194 -12.01 13.26 7.12
CA LEU A 194 -12.48 13.73 8.42
C LEU A 194 -11.35 13.83 9.44
N LEU A 195 -10.48 12.82 9.52
CA LEU A 195 -9.32 12.84 10.39
C LEU A 195 -8.37 13.99 10.04
N ALA A 196 -8.01 14.14 8.76
CA ALA A 196 -7.14 15.23 8.30
C ALA A 196 -7.76 16.61 8.59
N SER A 197 -9.06 16.78 8.36
CA SER A 197 -9.77 18.04 8.66
C SER A 197 -9.84 18.33 10.15
N THR A 198 -10.02 17.30 10.98
CA THR A 198 -10.01 17.44 12.44
C THR A 198 -8.63 17.84 12.96
N ILE A 199 -7.55 17.20 12.46
CA ILE A 199 -6.17 17.58 12.81
C ILE A 199 -5.93 19.05 12.42
N ARG A 200 -6.32 19.45 11.20
CA ARG A 200 -6.18 20.83 10.74
C ARG A 200 -6.99 21.82 11.59
N SER A 201 -8.20 21.47 11.95
CA SER A 201 -9.04 22.30 12.83
C SER A 201 -8.42 22.49 14.22
N LEU A 202 -7.87 21.44 14.82
CA LEU A 202 -7.17 21.51 16.10
C LEU A 202 -5.91 22.38 16.04
N GLU A 203 -5.19 22.36 14.91
CA GLU A 203 -4.04 23.24 14.68
C GLU A 203 -4.46 24.72 14.65
N ILE A 204 -5.52 25.04 13.92
CA ILE A 204 -6.05 26.42 13.80
C ILE A 204 -6.60 26.91 15.14
N ASN A 205 -7.29 26.06 15.88
CA ASN A 205 -7.92 26.37 17.17
C ASN A 205 -6.92 26.37 18.34
N LYS A 206 -5.61 26.40 18.06
CA LYS A 206 -4.53 26.46 19.07
C LYS A 206 -4.47 25.30 20.06
N HIS A 207 -4.86 24.09 19.62
CA HIS A 207 -4.70 22.84 20.37
C HIS A 207 -3.60 21.94 19.78
N PRO A 208 -2.33 22.39 19.70
CA PRO A 208 -1.27 21.70 18.96
C PRO A 208 -0.90 20.34 19.56
N HIS A 209 -1.10 20.12 20.86
CA HIS A 209 -0.81 18.86 21.51
C HIS A 209 -1.79 17.76 21.06
N PHE A 210 -3.09 18.08 21.03
CA PHE A 210 -4.11 17.14 20.54
C PHE A 210 -3.98 16.89 19.04
N ALA A 211 -3.70 17.92 18.25
CA ALA A 211 -3.43 17.74 16.81
C ALA A 211 -2.27 16.79 16.57
N ARG A 212 -1.16 16.93 17.32
CA ARG A 212 0.00 16.02 17.23
C ARG A 212 -0.32 14.61 17.69
N ALA A 213 -1.05 14.46 18.79
CA ALA A 213 -1.45 13.14 19.29
C ALA A 213 -2.32 12.41 18.27
N LEU A 214 -3.30 13.11 17.67
CA LEU A 214 -4.16 12.54 16.65
C LEU A 214 -3.39 12.22 15.35
N ASP A 215 -2.48 13.11 14.92
CA ASP A 215 -1.61 12.88 13.77
C ASP A 215 -0.72 11.64 13.98
N LEU A 216 -0.15 11.47 15.16
CA LEU A 216 0.61 10.25 15.50
C LEU A 216 -0.29 9.01 15.58
N ALA A 217 -1.49 9.13 16.14
CA ALA A 217 -2.43 8.03 16.22
C ALA A 217 -2.84 7.52 14.83
N THR A 218 -2.96 8.40 13.83
CA THR A 218 -3.25 7.98 12.45
C THR A 218 -2.11 7.17 11.81
N LEU A 219 -0.90 7.20 12.37
CA LEU A 219 0.22 6.40 11.88
C LEU A 219 0.30 5.01 12.51
N LEU A 220 -0.40 4.77 13.62
CA LEU A 220 -0.35 3.48 14.32
C LEU A 220 -0.69 2.29 13.40
N PRO A 221 -1.69 2.38 12.50
CA PRO A 221 -1.97 1.27 11.58
C PRO A 221 -0.80 0.92 10.65
N LEU A 222 0.12 1.87 10.36
CA LEU A 222 1.33 1.58 9.57
C LEU A 222 2.38 0.80 10.37
N ALA A 223 2.29 0.80 11.71
CA ALA A 223 3.10 -0.05 12.59
C ALA A 223 2.50 -1.45 12.78
N ILE A 224 1.33 -1.69 12.21
CA ILE A 224 0.64 -2.97 12.28
C ILE A 224 0.67 -3.57 10.88
N SER A 225 1.09 -4.81 10.77
CA SER A 225 1.09 -5.47 9.45
C SER A 225 -0.31 -5.92 9.05
N ALA A 226 -0.50 -6.15 7.75
CA ALA A 226 -1.75 -6.69 7.22
C ALA A 226 -2.11 -8.04 7.86
N VAL A 227 -1.11 -8.91 8.04
CA VAL A 227 -1.29 -10.21 8.70
C VAL A 227 -1.74 -10.04 10.15
N MET A 228 -1.13 -9.11 10.90
CA MET A 228 -1.53 -8.83 12.29
C MET A 228 -2.98 -8.34 12.37
N VAL A 229 -3.40 -7.45 11.46
CA VAL A 229 -4.80 -6.97 11.43
C VAL A 229 -5.74 -8.12 11.09
N GLY A 230 -5.41 -8.94 10.09
CA GLY A 230 -6.19 -10.11 9.72
C GLY A 230 -6.32 -11.12 10.86
N LEU A 231 -5.22 -11.44 11.55
CA LEU A 231 -5.22 -12.31 12.72
C LEU A 231 -5.98 -11.71 13.90
N GLY A 232 -5.85 -10.39 14.15
CA GLY A 232 -6.61 -9.69 15.16
C GLY A 232 -8.12 -9.81 14.95
N ILE A 233 -8.57 -9.74 13.69
CA ILE A 233 -9.98 -9.99 13.36
C ILE A 233 -10.31 -11.46 13.52
N LEU A 234 -9.52 -12.38 12.99
CA LEU A 234 -9.76 -13.81 13.04
C LEU A 234 -9.81 -14.34 14.49
N LEU A 235 -8.80 -14.03 15.29
CA LEU A 235 -8.65 -14.55 16.64
C LEU A 235 -9.40 -13.73 17.70
N GLY A 236 -9.59 -12.43 17.49
CA GLY A 236 -10.26 -11.53 18.42
C GLY A 236 -11.75 -11.38 18.13
N VAL A 237 -12.09 -10.81 17.00
CA VAL A 237 -13.48 -10.46 16.66
C VAL A 237 -14.31 -11.69 16.34
N LEU A 238 -13.81 -12.61 15.53
CA LEU A 238 -14.59 -13.79 15.11
C LEU A 238 -14.78 -14.81 16.25
N LYS A 239 -13.90 -14.82 17.23
CA LYS A 239 -14.09 -15.64 18.44
C LYS A 239 -15.29 -15.17 19.27
N THR A 240 -15.53 -13.87 19.33
CA THR A 240 -16.63 -13.26 20.09
C THR A 240 -17.91 -13.15 19.25
N MET A 241 -17.77 -12.95 17.94
CA MET A 241 -18.87 -12.75 16.99
C MET A 241 -18.70 -13.66 15.77
N PRO A 242 -18.91 -14.98 15.86
CA PRO A 242 -18.69 -15.92 14.76
C PRO A 242 -19.55 -15.64 13.53
N SER A 243 -20.72 -15.00 13.71
CA SER A 243 -21.60 -14.62 12.60
C SER A 243 -20.98 -13.64 11.61
N LEU A 244 -20.02 -12.83 12.05
CA LEU A 244 -19.30 -11.89 11.17
C LEU A 244 -18.44 -12.62 10.13
N PHE A 245 -18.06 -13.87 10.38
CA PHE A 245 -17.35 -14.68 9.39
C PHE A 245 -18.18 -14.97 8.13
N GLN A 246 -19.51 -14.87 8.23
CA GLN A 246 -20.41 -15.02 7.08
C GLN A 246 -20.53 -13.74 6.25
N TRP A 247 -19.95 -12.64 6.71
CA TRP A 247 -19.99 -11.36 6.01
C TRP A 247 -18.94 -11.32 4.89
N ASP A 248 -19.39 -11.23 3.67
CA ASP A 248 -18.53 -11.31 2.48
C ASP A 248 -17.55 -10.13 2.36
N TYR A 249 -17.90 -8.97 2.95
CA TYR A 249 -17.05 -7.78 2.96
C TYR A 249 -16.10 -7.70 4.16
N LEU A 250 -15.95 -8.76 4.94
CA LEU A 250 -15.04 -8.78 6.08
C LEU A 250 -13.60 -8.35 5.72
N PRO A 251 -13.03 -8.75 4.56
CA PRO A 251 -11.69 -8.32 4.15
C PRO A 251 -11.55 -6.82 3.91
N VAL A 252 -12.65 -6.08 3.70
CA VAL A 252 -12.63 -4.62 3.54
C VAL A 252 -12.19 -3.93 4.83
N VAL A 253 -12.48 -4.50 5.99
CA VAL A 253 -12.14 -3.90 7.30
C VAL A 253 -10.63 -3.67 7.46
N PRO A 254 -9.75 -4.67 7.30
CA PRO A 254 -8.31 -4.43 7.36
C PRO A 254 -7.81 -3.51 6.23
N HIS A 255 -8.40 -3.58 5.03
CA HIS A 255 -8.03 -2.67 3.95
C HIS A 255 -8.29 -1.21 4.32
N VAL A 256 -9.43 -0.91 4.94
CA VAL A 256 -9.74 0.45 5.46
C VAL A 256 -8.74 0.86 6.54
N ILE A 257 -8.49 0.00 7.53
CA ILE A 257 -7.57 0.30 8.63
C ILE A 257 -6.17 0.67 8.09
N LEU A 258 -5.68 -0.08 7.11
CA LEU A 258 -4.34 0.11 6.55
C LEU A 258 -4.26 1.30 5.57
N THR A 259 -5.36 1.68 4.92
CA THR A 259 -5.35 2.74 3.89
C THR A 259 -5.70 4.12 4.41
N VAL A 260 -6.46 4.25 5.49
CA VAL A 260 -6.79 5.55 6.12
C VAL A 260 -5.55 6.41 6.40
N PRO A 261 -4.43 5.89 6.94
CA PRO A 261 -3.20 6.66 7.12
C PRO A 261 -2.69 7.31 5.83
N PHE A 262 -2.76 6.62 4.68
CA PHE A 262 -2.32 7.17 3.40
C PHE A 262 -3.20 8.35 2.97
N VAL A 263 -4.53 8.23 3.14
CA VAL A 263 -5.45 9.33 2.87
C VAL A 263 -5.11 10.55 3.72
N VAL A 264 -4.89 10.36 5.02
CA VAL A 264 -4.50 11.46 5.92
C VAL A 264 -3.17 12.08 5.47
N ARG A 265 -2.17 11.29 5.10
CA ARG A 265 -0.85 11.77 4.68
C ARG A 265 -0.87 12.56 3.37
N VAL A 266 -1.78 12.25 2.47
CA VAL A 266 -1.95 13.00 1.21
C VAL A 266 -2.82 14.25 1.41
N MET A 267 -3.91 14.12 2.19
CA MET A 267 -4.89 15.19 2.34
C MET A 267 -4.44 16.29 3.32
N LEU A 268 -3.78 15.94 4.42
CA LEU A 268 -3.42 16.90 5.47
C LEU A 268 -2.46 18.01 4.98
N PRO A 269 -1.38 17.72 4.23
CA PRO A 269 -0.54 18.78 3.65
C PRO A 269 -1.33 19.70 2.70
N ALA A 270 -2.19 19.13 1.86
CA ALA A 270 -3.04 19.89 0.96
C ALA A 270 -4.02 20.82 1.72
N MET A 271 -4.59 20.34 2.82
CA MET A 271 -5.45 21.16 3.68
C MET A 271 -4.66 22.26 4.42
N ARG A 272 -3.39 22.00 4.76
CA ARG A 272 -2.51 22.98 5.38
C ARG A 272 -2.11 24.11 4.43
N SER A 273 -2.02 23.84 3.13
CA SER A 273 -1.70 24.85 2.11
C SER A 273 -2.84 25.85 1.86
N VAL A 274 -4.07 25.52 2.25
CA VAL A 274 -5.21 26.45 2.16
C VAL A 274 -5.19 27.42 3.32
N GLU A 275 -4.94 28.70 3.03
CA GLU A 275 -4.92 29.75 4.06
C GLU A 275 -6.31 29.99 4.65
N PRO A 276 -6.45 30.15 5.98
CA PRO A 276 -7.73 30.47 6.63
C PRO A 276 -8.38 31.75 6.11
N LYS A 277 -7.56 32.73 5.69
CA LYS A 277 -8.00 34.02 5.13
C LYS A 277 -8.90 33.89 3.90
N TRP A 278 -8.77 32.83 3.11
CA TRP A 278 -9.63 32.58 1.96
C TRP A 278 -11.10 32.44 2.34
N LYS A 279 -11.38 31.84 3.50
CA LYS A 279 -12.73 31.73 4.02
C LYS A 279 -13.31 33.08 4.40
N GLU A 280 -12.52 33.92 5.03
CA GLU A 280 -12.90 35.28 5.42
C GLU A 280 -13.16 36.17 4.19
N GLN A 281 -12.28 36.10 3.19
CA GLN A 281 -12.44 36.84 1.93
C GLN A 281 -13.71 36.39 1.17
N ALA A 282 -13.98 35.10 1.12
CA ALA A 282 -15.18 34.56 0.48
C ALA A 282 -16.45 35.03 1.20
N GLN A 283 -16.42 35.15 2.53
CA GLN A 283 -17.55 35.68 3.32
C GLN A 283 -17.77 37.17 3.05
N ILE A 284 -16.69 37.95 2.95
CA ILE A 284 -16.76 39.40 2.60
C ILE A 284 -17.38 39.59 1.21
N LEU A 285 -17.09 38.66 0.27
CA LEU A 285 -17.66 38.65 -1.08
C LEU A 285 -19.12 38.11 -1.14
N GLY A 286 -19.73 37.81 0.01
CA GLY A 286 -21.11 37.34 0.10
C GLY A 286 -21.35 35.92 -0.42
N LEU A 287 -20.31 35.10 -0.54
CA LEU A 287 -20.45 33.73 -0.95
C LEU A 287 -21.10 32.88 0.16
N SER A 288 -22.09 32.07 -0.20
CA SER A 288 -22.68 31.10 0.74
C SER A 288 -21.64 30.10 1.23
N PRO A 289 -21.78 29.52 2.43
CA PRO A 289 -20.82 28.54 2.98
C PRO A 289 -20.56 27.36 2.04
N LEU A 290 -21.58 26.86 1.33
CA LEU A 290 -21.44 25.77 0.37
C LEU A 290 -20.63 26.18 -0.88
N ARG A 291 -20.88 27.38 -1.41
CA ARG A 291 -20.13 27.90 -2.55
C ARG A 291 -18.68 28.21 -2.16
N THR A 292 -18.44 28.74 -0.97
CA THR A 292 -17.11 28.95 -0.40
C THR A 292 -16.35 27.64 -0.29
N TRP A 293 -17.03 26.59 0.20
CA TRP A 293 -16.43 25.24 0.29
C TRP A 293 -16.10 24.68 -1.09
N TYR A 294 -17.05 24.71 -2.03
CA TYR A 294 -16.89 24.10 -3.35
C TYR A 294 -15.85 24.84 -4.22
N HIS A 295 -15.94 26.16 -4.33
CA HIS A 295 -15.05 26.95 -5.20
C HIS A 295 -13.76 27.36 -4.51
N GLY A 296 -13.75 27.56 -3.22
CA GLY A 296 -12.57 27.98 -2.46
C GLY A 296 -11.75 26.80 -1.95
N TYR A 297 -12.38 25.91 -1.18
CA TYR A 297 -11.65 24.86 -0.49
C TYR A 297 -11.47 23.58 -1.33
N PHE A 298 -12.57 23.05 -1.88
CA PHE A 298 -12.56 21.78 -2.61
C PHE A 298 -11.69 21.85 -3.85
N SER A 299 -11.62 22.99 -4.56
CA SER A 299 -10.78 23.12 -5.75
C SER A 299 -9.30 22.96 -5.48
N PHE A 300 -8.82 23.28 -4.28
CA PHE A 300 -7.42 23.05 -3.88
C PHE A 300 -7.15 21.60 -3.46
N VAL A 301 -8.12 20.92 -2.89
CA VAL A 301 -7.91 19.57 -2.34
C VAL A 301 -8.38 18.44 -3.27
N ARG A 302 -9.07 18.75 -4.38
CA ARG A 302 -9.56 17.74 -5.34
C ARG A 302 -8.44 16.91 -5.98
N GLY A 303 -7.34 17.54 -6.38
CA GLY A 303 -6.19 16.83 -6.95
C GLY A 303 -5.59 15.83 -5.95
N PRO A 304 -5.18 16.28 -4.76
CA PRO A 304 -4.78 15.40 -3.66
C PRO A 304 -5.81 14.33 -3.31
N ALA A 305 -7.11 14.61 -3.38
CA ALA A 305 -8.15 13.61 -3.14
C ALA A 305 -8.14 12.49 -4.21
N VAL A 306 -7.92 12.83 -5.48
CA VAL A 306 -7.76 11.81 -6.55
C VAL A 306 -6.51 10.98 -6.32
N VAL A 307 -5.39 11.60 -5.94
CA VAL A 307 -4.15 10.89 -5.59
C VAL A 307 -4.40 9.94 -4.40
N ALA A 308 -5.03 10.43 -3.33
CA ALA A 308 -5.36 9.60 -2.17
C ALA A 308 -6.28 8.43 -2.55
N SER A 309 -7.28 8.67 -3.41
CA SER A 309 -8.19 7.63 -3.91
C SER A 309 -7.47 6.56 -4.70
N SER A 310 -6.60 6.96 -5.63
CA SER A 310 -5.82 6.02 -6.46
C SER A 310 -4.84 5.20 -5.62
N LEU A 311 -4.18 5.81 -4.63
CA LEU A 311 -3.30 5.11 -3.70
C LEU A 311 -4.08 4.12 -2.83
N THR A 312 -5.25 4.51 -2.31
CA THR A 312 -6.13 3.65 -1.52
C THR A 312 -6.56 2.42 -2.33
N MET A 313 -7.01 2.63 -3.57
CA MET A 313 -7.40 1.52 -4.45
C MET A 313 -6.20 0.64 -4.80
N ALA A 314 -5.06 1.22 -5.18
CA ALA A 314 -3.86 0.46 -5.54
C ALA A 314 -3.36 -0.39 -4.37
N PHE A 315 -3.38 0.18 -3.15
CA PHE A 315 -2.99 -0.55 -1.95
C PHE A 315 -3.97 -1.67 -1.61
N SER A 316 -5.28 -1.41 -1.70
CA SER A 316 -6.32 -2.42 -1.47
C SER A 316 -6.25 -3.57 -2.48
N LEU A 317 -5.97 -3.28 -3.76
CA LEU A 317 -5.79 -4.31 -4.80
C LEU A 317 -4.55 -5.18 -4.57
N GLY A 318 -3.46 -4.57 -4.07
CA GLY A 318 -2.21 -5.27 -3.78
C GLY A 318 -2.17 -5.93 -2.40
N GLU A 319 -3.18 -5.69 -1.55
CA GLU A 319 -3.23 -6.27 -0.23
C GLU A 319 -3.48 -7.79 -0.33
N PHE A 320 -2.58 -8.55 0.29
CA PHE A 320 -2.60 -10.02 0.27
C PHE A 320 -2.72 -10.61 1.67
N GLY A 321 -2.00 -10.07 2.66
CA GLY A 321 -1.81 -10.71 3.95
C GLY A 321 -3.10 -10.89 4.75
N ALA A 322 -3.91 -9.84 4.88
CA ALA A 322 -5.19 -9.90 5.56
C ALA A 322 -6.25 -10.61 4.72
N SER A 323 -6.24 -10.38 3.40
CA SER A 323 -7.15 -11.04 2.47
C SER A 323 -6.95 -12.54 2.50
N TRP A 324 -5.72 -13.02 2.48
CA TRP A 324 -5.38 -14.44 2.54
C TRP A 324 -5.93 -15.14 3.79
N LEU A 325 -5.99 -14.41 4.92
CA LEU A 325 -6.51 -14.95 6.19
C LEU A 325 -8.04 -14.92 6.28
N LEU A 326 -8.68 -13.90 5.69
CA LEU A 326 -10.09 -13.60 5.90
C LEU A 326 -10.98 -13.96 4.73
N VAL A 327 -10.43 -14.08 3.51
CA VAL A 327 -11.19 -14.49 2.33
C VAL A 327 -11.53 -15.97 2.46
N ARG A 328 -12.78 -16.31 2.19
CA ARG A 328 -13.19 -17.71 2.06
C ARG A 328 -12.67 -18.29 0.76
N ALA A 329 -11.89 -19.33 0.87
CA ALA A 329 -11.34 -20.02 -0.30
C ALA A 329 -12.46 -20.42 -1.26
N GLY A 330 -12.33 -20.01 -2.50
CA GLY A 330 -13.12 -20.46 -3.62
C GLY A 330 -14.35 -19.63 -4.00
N SER A 331 -14.74 -18.60 -3.24
CA SER A 331 -15.89 -17.76 -3.63
C SER A 331 -15.57 -16.27 -3.72
N TRP A 332 -14.69 -15.76 -2.86
CA TRP A 332 -14.35 -14.34 -2.75
C TRP A 332 -12.87 -14.05 -2.91
N ASP A 333 -12.13 -14.96 -3.55
CA ASP A 333 -10.71 -14.78 -3.78
C ASP A 333 -10.45 -13.50 -4.58
N THR A 334 -9.53 -12.69 -4.09
CA THR A 334 -9.00 -11.53 -4.82
C THR A 334 -7.93 -11.99 -5.82
N LEU A 335 -7.55 -11.14 -6.76
CA LEU A 335 -6.47 -11.44 -7.70
C LEU A 335 -5.16 -11.83 -7.00
N SER A 336 -4.83 -11.18 -5.88
CA SER A 336 -3.63 -11.49 -5.10
C SER A 336 -3.72 -12.89 -4.46
N VAL A 337 -4.89 -13.26 -3.92
CA VAL A 337 -5.14 -14.59 -3.36
C VAL A 337 -5.21 -15.66 -4.46
N LEU A 338 -5.81 -15.36 -5.61
CA LEU A 338 -5.85 -16.27 -6.76
C LEU A 338 -4.44 -16.62 -7.26
N VAL A 339 -3.54 -15.64 -7.36
CA VAL A 339 -2.14 -15.88 -7.71
C VAL A 339 -1.48 -16.84 -6.72
N ASP A 340 -1.69 -16.63 -5.43
CA ASP A 340 -1.16 -17.50 -4.38
C ASP A 340 -1.72 -18.92 -4.46
N THR A 341 -3.02 -19.06 -4.64
CA THR A 341 -3.70 -20.34 -4.78
C THR A 341 -3.17 -21.14 -5.98
N LEU A 342 -2.99 -20.48 -7.13
CA LEU A 342 -2.40 -21.09 -8.32
C LEU A 342 -0.94 -21.48 -8.08
N MET A 343 -0.13 -20.58 -7.53
CA MET A 343 1.29 -20.85 -7.26
C MET A 343 1.52 -21.94 -6.21
N SER A 344 0.56 -22.14 -5.30
CA SER A 344 0.58 -23.22 -4.29
C SER A 344 0.28 -24.59 -4.87
N ARG A 345 -0.24 -24.68 -6.10
CA ARG A 345 -0.52 -25.96 -6.76
C ARG A 345 0.76 -26.67 -7.18
N PRO A 346 0.71 -28.01 -7.27
CA PRO A 346 1.85 -28.79 -7.74
C PRO A 346 2.25 -28.37 -9.15
N LYS A 347 3.56 -28.16 -9.36
CA LYS A 347 4.14 -27.67 -10.61
C LYS A 347 4.30 -28.74 -11.72
N PHE A 348 3.67 -29.90 -11.59
CA PHE A 348 3.69 -30.90 -12.67
C PHE A 348 2.82 -30.46 -13.85
N ASP A 349 1.73 -29.72 -13.60
CA ASP A 349 0.92 -29.12 -14.68
C ASP A 349 1.66 -27.91 -15.28
N PRO A 350 1.97 -27.95 -16.59
CA PRO A 350 2.73 -26.89 -17.26
C PRO A 350 1.97 -25.55 -17.34
N LEU A 351 0.65 -25.53 -17.13
CA LEU A 351 -0.18 -24.33 -17.24
C LEU A 351 -0.31 -23.56 -15.92
N VAL A 352 0.00 -24.16 -14.76
CA VAL A 352 -0.15 -23.53 -13.45
C VAL A 352 0.64 -22.20 -13.37
N GLN A 353 1.90 -22.22 -13.72
CA GLN A 353 2.75 -21.03 -13.65
C GLN A 353 2.34 -19.92 -14.63
N PRO A 354 2.11 -20.20 -15.93
CA PRO A 354 1.64 -19.17 -16.86
C PRO A 354 0.29 -18.58 -16.47
N THR A 355 -0.63 -19.38 -15.94
CA THR A 355 -1.95 -18.92 -15.46
C THR A 355 -1.82 -17.98 -14.27
N ALA A 356 -1.00 -18.33 -13.29
CA ALA A 356 -0.72 -17.45 -12.14
C ALA A 356 -0.06 -16.14 -12.58
N MET A 357 0.88 -16.22 -13.52
CA MET A 357 1.55 -15.01 -14.05
C MET A 357 0.61 -14.13 -14.91
N ALA A 358 -0.38 -14.73 -15.58
CA ALA A 358 -1.43 -13.97 -16.28
C ALA A 358 -2.28 -13.18 -15.28
N ALA A 359 -2.72 -13.80 -14.18
CA ALA A 359 -3.46 -13.12 -13.12
C ALA A 359 -2.61 -12.00 -12.46
N ALA A 360 -1.34 -12.26 -12.17
CA ALA A 360 -0.41 -11.26 -11.64
C ALA A 360 -0.21 -10.09 -12.63
N THR A 361 -0.16 -10.37 -13.94
CA THR A 361 -0.03 -9.34 -14.98
C THR A 361 -1.27 -8.43 -15.02
N VAL A 362 -2.47 -8.99 -14.88
CA VAL A 362 -3.71 -8.18 -14.83
C VAL A 362 -3.70 -7.27 -13.60
N LEU A 363 -3.33 -7.79 -12.43
CA LEU A 363 -3.22 -6.99 -11.20
C LEU A 363 -2.19 -5.85 -11.36
N MET A 364 -1.04 -6.15 -11.96
CA MET A 364 0.00 -5.18 -12.24
C MET A 364 -0.48 -4.07 -13.20
N LEU A 365 -1.13 -4.43 -14.30
CA LEU A 365 -1.67 -3.47 -15.26
C LEU A 365 -2.75 -2.58 -14.63
N LEU A 366 -3.63 -3.16 -13.81
CA LEU A 366 -4.66 -2.41 -13.11
C LEU A 366 -4.06 -1.39 -12.14
N THR A 367 -3.09 -1.80 -11.33
CA THR A 367 -2.40 -0.88 -10.41
C THR A 367 -1.62 0.18 -11.16
N PHE A 368 -0.99 -0.15 -12.29
CA PHE A 368 -0.31 0.83 -13.15
C PHE A 368 -1.28 1.89 -13.68
N VAL A 369 -2.46 1.50 -14.15
CA VAL A 369 -3.51 2.43 -14.61
C VAL A 369 -3.93 3.38 -13.48
N LEU A 370 -4.12 2.87 -12.26
CA LEU A 370 -4.46 3.71 -11.10
C LEU A 370 -3.35 4.72 -10.76
N PHE A 371 -2.08 4.30 -10.80
CA PHE A 371 -0.95 5.23 -10.60
C PHE A 371 -0.85 6.26 -11.71
N PHE A 372 -1.11 5.87 -12.96
CA PHE A 372 -1.14 6.81 -14.08
C PHE A 372 -2.24 7.87 -13.92
N ILE A 373 -3.44 7.45 -13.46
CA ILE A 373 -4.52 8.37 -13.12
C ILE A 373 -4.09 9.31 -11.99
N ALA A 374 -3.47 8.78 -10.92
CA ALA A 374 -2.97 9.59 -9.82
C ALA A 374 -1.98 10.66 -10.29
N GLU A 375 -1.04 10.29 -11.15
CA GLU A 375 -0.03 11.22 -11.66
C GLU A 375 -0.64 12.30 -12.55
N ARG A 376 -1.66 11.97 -13.34
CA ARG A 376 -2.37 12.94 -14.20
C ARG A 376 -3.04 14.06 -13.41
N PHE A 377 -3.48 13.78 -12.18
CA PHE A 377 -4.15 14.75 -11.29
C PHE A 377 -3.23 15.34 -10.23
N ARG A 378 -1.94 15.04 -10.27
CA ARG A 378 -0.95 15.62 -9.37
C ARG A 378 -0.81 17.11 -9.65
N PRO A 379 -0.89 18.00 -8.63
CA PRO A 379 -0.72 19.44 -8.82
C PRO A 379 0.68 19.75 -9.37
N GLU A 380 0.74 20.53 -10.47
CA GLU A 380 2.00 21.07 -10.99
C GLU A 380 2.54 22.06 -9.95
N GLY A 381 3.61 21.74 -9.25
CA GLY A 381 4.25 22.63 -8.29
C GLY A 381 4.79 21.92 -7.02
N ASP A 382 4.30 20.76 -6.67
CA ASP A 382 4.84 19.99 -5.56
C ASP A 382 5.99 19.07 -6.03
N GLY A 383 7.06 19.68 -6.40
CA GLY A 383 8.32 18.99 -6.66
C GLY A 383 8.87 18.36 -5.39
N GLY A 384 8.38 17.19 -5.04
CA GLY A 384 9.03 16.30 -4.09
C GLY A 384 8.62 16.50 -2.64
N GLY A 385 7.61 15.79 -2.24
CA GLY A 385 7.23 15.63 -0.86
C GLY A 385 6.42 14.35 -0.65
N PHE A 386 7.10 13.20 -0.66
CA PHE A 386 6.68 12.01 0.06
C PHE A 386 7.53 11.88 1.32
#